data_e5e051bcebf531209336581b39c8448a
#
_entry.id   e5e051bcebf531209336581b39c8448a
#
_cell.length_a   1.000
_cell.length_b   1.000
_cell.length_c   1.000
_cell.angle_alpha   90.00
_cell.angle_beta   90.00
_cell.angle_gamma   90.00
#
_symmetry.space_group_name_H-M   'P 1'
#
loop_
_entity.id
_entity.type
_entity.pdbx_description
1 polymer ?
#
loop_
_entity_poly.entity_id
_entity_poly.type
_entity_poly.pdbx_seq_one_letter_code
_entity_poly.pdbx_strand_id
1 'polypeptide(L)'
;MSSNFKFPKVSVLIPCFNSETFLSECLTSLQKQTLQEIEFICINDGSMDSTQLIIEKFHKLDNRFILINKNNSGYGDSLNLGLDTAKGEFIGIVEPDDFVEPDMFALLYEMAVQYNLDVARCSYFYHSKYGDTEQKWPSVPKNVVVNPIECISVFKQGPSVWANLYKNSWLQRNKLRFLTTPGASYQDTSFTFKAYFCARKFMMTDHCLLHYRIDNEKSSVHDKKKIYCVIDEWNEIYNFVFSKQIQDIPLIEKLAELQHRTYLWNLGRLDHEGKKKFIKEWHLEAKYRRRTKRTHLLKLSLLHFIIEGMILYCPNVLMLYNKELAIVRILKKLAN
;
A
#
# COMPACT_ATOMS: atom_id res chain seq x y z
N MET A 1 -8.96 8.77 34.66
CA MET A 1 -9.53 10.03 34.17
C MET A 1 -10.09 9.75 32.78
N SER A 2 -11.42 9.77 32.60
CA SER A 2 -12.03 9.57 31.29
C SER A 2 -11.77 10.81 30.44
N SER A 3 -10.94 10.71 29.42
CA SER A 3 -10.73 11.76 28.45
C SER A 3 -12.03 11.93 27.65
N ASN A 4 -12.81 12.96 27.95
CA ASN A 4 -14.00 13.37 27.20
C ASN A 4 -13.59 14.00 25.84
N PHE A 5 -12.83 13.25 24.98
CA PHE A 5 -12.61 13.71 23.62
C PHE A 5 -13.85 13.39 22.80
N LYS A 6 -14.52 14.44 22.32
CA LYS A 6 -15.75 14.32 21.54
C LYS A 6 -15.54 13.57 20.23
N PHE A 7 -14.32 13.62 19.67
CA PHE A 7 -13.88 12.90 18.48
C PHE A 7 -12.35 12.67 18.53
N PRO A 8 -11.84 11.50 18.10
CA PRO A 8 -10.40 11.27 17.99
C PRO A 8 -9.79 12.10 16.83
N LYS A 9 -8.53 12.48 16.98
CA LYS A 9 -7.73 13.10 15.92
C LYS A 9 -7.37 12.08 14.83
N VAL A 10 -7.03 10.86 15.26
CA VAL A 10 -6.61 9.77 14.37
C VAL A 10 -7.38 8.49 14.74
N SER A 11 -7.88 7.79 13.71
CA SER A 11 -8.30 6.40 13.81
C SER A 11 -7.26 5.52 13.12
N VAL A 12 -6.69 4.56 13.83
CA VAL A 12 -5.75 3.58 13.27
C VAL A 12 -6.49 2.28 13.03
N LEU A 13 -6.48 1.79 11.79
CA LEU A 13 -7.11 0.53 11.40
C LEU A 13 -6.08 -0.60 11.45
N ILE A 14 -6.40 -1.69 12.15
CA ILE A 14 -5.55 -2.85 12.31
C ILE A 14 -6.33 -4.09 11.82
N PRO A 15 -6.15 -4.53 10.55
CA PRO A 15 -6.82 -5.70 10.01
C PRO A 15 -6.12 -6.97 10.50
N CYS A 16 -6.78 -7.79 11.31
CA CYS A 16 -6.20 -8.96 11.96
C CYS A 16 -6.81 -10.26 11.42
N PHE A 17 -5.97 -11.16 10.93
CA PHE A 17 -6.37 -12.53 10.60
C PHE A 17 -5.23 -13.52 10.93
N ASN A 18 -5.44 -14.39 11.91
CA ASN A 18 -4.44 -15.36 12.40
C ASN A 18 -3.07 -14.72 12.67
N SER A 19 -3.07 -13.64 13.48
CA SER A 19 -1.94 -12.77 13.70
C SER A 19 -1.28 -12.92 15.07
N GLU A 20 -1.60 -13.98 15.83
CA GLU A 20 -1.17 -14.17 17.24
C GLU A 20 0.33 -13.98 17.47
N THR A 21 1.16 -14.28 16.46
CA THR A 21 2.62 -14.30 16.59
C THR A 21 3.23 -12.93 16.90
N PHE A 22 2.79 -11.87 16.23
CA PHE A 22 3.37 -10.53 16.31
C PHE A 22 2.41 -9.46 16.85
N LEU A 23 1.12 -9.79 16.91
CA LEU A 23 0.07 -8.82 17.29
C LEU A 23 0.30 -8.15 18.64
N SER A 24 0.82 -8.86 19.64
CA SER A 24 1.09 -8.27 20.96
C SER A 24 2.15 -7.17 20.89
N GLU A 25 3.19 -7.31 20.04
CA GLU A 25 4.20 -6.29 19.82
C GLU A 25 3.62 -5.07 19.10
N CYS A 26 2.86 -5.31 18.03
CA CYS A 26 2.12 -4.28 17.31
C CYS A 26 1.24 -3.44 18.26
N LEU A 27 0.34 -4.08 19.00
CA LEU A 27 -0.59 -3.37 19.89
C LEU A 27 0.13 -2.67 21.06
N THR A 28 1.25 -3.23 21.53
CA THR A 28 2.07 -2.58 22.56
C THR A 28 2.71 -1.29 22.03
N SER A 29 3.16 -1.26 20.77
CA SER A 29 3.71 -0.06 20.15
C SER A 29 2.64 1.03 19.96
N LEU A 30 1.43 0.61 19.59
CA LEU A 30 0.27 1.51 19.47
C LEU A 30 -0.17 2.06 20.83
N GLN A 31 -0.19 1.23 21.88
CA GLN A 31 -0.51 1.67 23.24
C GLN A 31 0.43 2.79 23.73
N LYS A 32 1.69 2.77 23.29
CA LYS A 32 2.71 3.75 23.66
C LYS A 32 2.66 5.06 22.89
N GLN A 33 1.67 5.23 21.96
CA GLN A 33 1.57 6.46 21.18
C GLN A 33 1.41 7.69 22.07
N THR A 34 2.20 8.73 21.75
CA THR A 34 2.21 10.02 22.48
C THR A 34 0.94 10.82 22.21
N LEU A 35 0.33 10.69 21.02
CA LEU A 35 -0.98 11.26 20.70
C LEU A 35 -2.07 10.55 21.52
N GLN A 36 -2.72 11.26 22.43
CA GLN A 36 -3.74 10.66 23.30
C GLN A 36 -5.12 10.61 22.64
N GLU A 37 -5.45 11.58 21.78
CA GLU A 37 -6.73 11.66 21.04
C GLU A 37 -6.72 10.74 19.82
N ILE A 38 -6.53 9.44 20.06
CA ILE A 38 -6.39 8.40 19.04
C ILE A 38 -7.27 7.18 19.39
N GLU A 39 -7.85 6.53 18.40
CA GLU A 39 -8.53 5.24 18.55
C GLU A 39 -7.84 4.18 17.69
N PHE A 40 -7.80 2.94 18.17
CA PHE A 40 -7.22 1.79 17.51
C PHE A 40 -8.33 0.79 17.19
N ILE A 41 -8.71 0.67 15.93
CA ILE A 41 -9.80 -0.19 15.48
C ILE A 41 -9.20 -1.51 15.00
N CYS A 42 -9.23 -2.52 15.86
CA CYS A 42 -8.77 -3.86 15.57
C CYS A 42 -9.91 -4.66 14.91
N ILE A 43 -9.78 -4.99 13.64
CA ILE A 43 -10.77 -5.74 12.86
C ILE A 43 -10.34 -7.20 12.79
N ASN A 44 -10.93 -8.05 13.63
CA ASN A 44 -10.68 -9.49 13.61
C ASN A 44 -11.53 -10.15 12.51
N ASP A 45 -10.89 -10.54 11.43
CA ASP A 45 -11.50 -11.12 10.24
C ASP A 45 -11.69 -12.65 10.36
N GLY A 46 -12.30 -13.09 11.49
CA GLY A 46 -12.62 -14.49 11.74
C GLY A 46 -11.38 -15.34 12.02
N SER A 47 -10.43 -14.85 12.84
CA SER A 47 -9.25 -15.63 13.26
C SER A 47 -9.62 -16.86 14.05
N MET A 48 -8.85 -17.94 13.87
CA MET A 48 -9.00 -19.23 14.56
C MET A 48 -7.90 -19.51 15.58
N ASP A 49 -6.94 -18.59 15.71
CA ASP A 49 -5.84 -18.61 16.69
C ASP A 49 -6.13 -17.68 17.88
N SER A 50 -5.12 -17.35 18.67
CA SER A 50 -5.26 -16.50 19.86
C SER A 50 -5.43 -14.99 19.54
N THR A 51 -5.56 -14.60 18.27
CA THR A 51 -5.67 -13.19 17.83
C THR A 51 -6.76 -12.44 18.60
N GLN A 52 -7.99 -13.00 18.66
CA GLN A 52 -9.11 -12.38 19.37
C GLN A 52 -8.79 -12.16 20.85
N LEU A 53 -8.26 -13.14 21.53
CA LEU A 53 -7.93 -13.08 22.96
C LEU A 53 -6.90 -11.98 23.25
N ILE A 54 -5.91 -11.83 22.36
CA ILE A 54 -4.91 -10.76 22.46
C ILE A 54 -5.58 -9.40 22.36
N ILE A 55 -6.43 -9.15 21.37
CA ILE A 55 -7.12 -7.87 21.19
C ILE A 55 -8.03 -7.57 22.40
N GLU A 56 -8.78 -8.55 22.88
CA GLU A 56 -9.65 -8.40 24.07
C GLU A 56 -8.87 -7.99 25.32
N LYS A 57 -7.65 -8.50 25.49
CA LYS A 57 -6.77 -8.10 26.60
C LYS A 57 -6.39 -6.61 26.49
N PHE A 58 -5.99 -6.12 25.32
CA PHE A 58 -5.66 -4.70 25.11
C PHE A 58 -6.89 -3.81 25.27
N HIS A 59 -8.04 -4.20 24.73
CA HIS A 59 -9.31 -3.49 24.89
C HIS A 59 -9.71 -3.31 26.36
N LYS A 60 -9.47 -4.33 27.22
CA LYS A 60 -9.76 -4.22 28.67
C LYS A 60 -8.80 -3.30 29.41
N LEU A 61 -7.55 -3.18 28.94
CA LEU A 61 -6.51 -2.39 29.60
C LEU A 61 -6.51 -0.91 29.14
N ASP A 62 -6.95 -0.65 27.91
CA ASP A 62 -6.89 0.66 27.28
C ASP A 62 -8.13 0.86 26.38
N ASN A 63 -8.99 1.81 26.77
CA ASN A 63 -10.26 2.10 26.10
C ASN A 63 -10.12 2.71 24.69
N ARG A 64 -8.90 3.05 24.28
CA ARG A 64 -8.60 3.48 22.90
C ARG A 64 -8.66 2.32 21.91
N PHE A 65 -8.50 1.05 22.36
CA PHE A 65 -8.63 -0.13 21.51
C PHE A 65 -10.11 -0.53 21.36
N ILE A 66 -10.56 -0.68 20.13
CA ILE A 66 -11.90 -1.10 19.74
C ILE A 66 -11.78 -2.42 19.01
N LEU A 67 -12.47 -3.46 19.47
CA LEU A 67 -12.51 -4.77 18.80
C LEU A 67 -13.78 -4.88 17.95
N ILE A 68 -13.60 -5.20 16.68
CA ILE A 68 -14.66 -5.59 15.75
C ILE A 68 -14.42 -7.03 15.33
N ASN A 69 -15.34 -7.93 15.68
CA ASN A 69 -15.32 -9.30 15.19
C ASN A 69 -16.25 -9.46 13.99
N LYS A 70 -15.78 -10.13 12.94
CA LYS A 70 -16.56 -10.42 11.74
C LYS A 70 -16.21 -11.81 11.19
N ASN A 71 -17.06 -12.36 10.34
CA ASN A 71 -16.73 -13.54 9.56
C ASN A 71 -15.66 -13.17 8.53
N ASN A 72 -14.76 -14.12 8.22
CA ASN A 72 -13.69 -13.89 7.26
C ASN A 72 -14.25 -13.51 5.89
N SER A 73 -13.87 -12.34 5.40
CA SER A 73 -14.22 -11.82 4.08
C SER A 73 -13.06 -11.12 3.38
N GLY A 74 -11.88 -11.14 4.02
CA GLY A 74 -10.62 -10.67 3.45
C GLY A 74 -10.20 -9.28 3.90
N TYR A 75 -8.95 -8.98 3.60
CA TYR A 75 -8.22 -7.79 4.01
C TYR A 75 -8.90 -6.48 3.58
N GLY A 76 -9.25 -6.38 2.30
CA GLY A 76 -9.87 -5.15 1.75
C GLY A 76 -11.24 -4.86 2.36
N ASP A 77 -12.05 -5.90 2.59
CA ASP A 77 -13.35 -5.75 3.26
C ASP A 77 -13.18 -5.32 4.73
N SER A 78 -12.21 -5.91 5.43
CA SER A 78 -11.89 -5.51 6.81
C SER A 78 -11.47 -4.04 6.91
N LEU A 79 -10.59 -3.58 6.00
CA LEU A 79 -10.21 -2.17 5.97
C LEU A 79 -11.38 -1.24 5.58
N ASN A 80 -12.24 -1.66 4.65
CA ASN A 80 -13.44 -0.87 4.31
C ASN A 80 -14.40 -0.75 5.50
N LEU A 81 -14.60 -1.82 6.27
CA LEU A 81 -15.37 -1.77 7.52
C LEU A 81 -14.72 -0.81 8.53
N GLY A 82 -13.38 -0.85 8.64
CA GLY A 82 -12.63 0.11 9.45
C GLY A 82 -12.84 1.56 9.01
N LEU A 83 -12.78 1.84 7.69
CA LEU A 83 -13.03 3.17 7.13
C LEU A 83 -14.46 3.68 7.41
N ASP A 84 -15.44 2.78 7.46
CA ASP A 84 -16.84 3.14 7.77
C ASP A 84 -17.07 3.33 9.27
N THR A 85 -16.27 2.72 10.13
CA THR A 85 -16.37 2.80 11.59
C THR A 85 -15.59 3.98 12.17
N ALA A 86 -14.50 4.37 11.51
CA ALA A 86 -13.55 5.37 11.98
C ALA A 86 -14.17 6.74 12.20
N LYS A 87 -13.89 7.34 13.38
CA LYS A 87 -14.39 8.67 13.79
C LYS A 87 -13.31 9.74 13.74
N GLY A 88 -12.05 9.36 13.54
CA GLY A 88 -10.91 10.26 13.52
C GLY A 88 -10.95 11.24 12.35
N GLU A 89 -10.34 12.41 12.58
CA GLU A 89 -10.12 13.40 11.52
C GLU A 89 -9.22 12.84 10.42
N PHE A 90 -8.26 12.01 10.82
CA PHE A 90 -7.36 11.30 9.92
C PHE A 90 -7.40 9.79 10.16
N ILE A 91 -7.04 9.03 9.13
CA ILE A 91 -6.98 7.56 9.14
C ILE A 91 -5.53 7.11 8.96
N GLY A 92 -5.03 6.30 9.89
CA GLY A 92 -3.82 5.51 9.75
C GLY A 92 -4.15 4.03 9.56
N ILE A 93 -3.22 3.25 9.06
CA ILE A 93 -3.31 1.79 8.96
C ILE A 93 -2.01 1.22 9.51
N VAL A 94 -2.09 0.17 10.30
CA VAL A 94 -0.92 -0.57 10.78
C VAL A 94 -1.19 -2.06 10.61
N GLU A 95 -0.23 -2.75 9.98
CA GLU A 95 -0.32 -4.21 9.83
C GLU A 95 -0.02 -4.90 11.16
N PRO A 96 -0.68 -6.03 11.45
CA PRO A 96 -0.59 -6.68 12.76
C PRO A 96 0.77 -7.35 13.02
N ASP A 97 1.64 -7.46 12.01
CA ASP A 97 3.01 -7.97 12.11
C ASP A 97 4.09 -6.86 12.16
N ASP A 98 3.69 -5.60 12.02
CA ASP A 98 4.54 -4.43 12.10
C ASP A 98 4.45 -3.73 13.48
N PHE A 99 5.34 -2.78 13.74
CA PHE A 99 5.27 -1.92 14.92
C PHE A 99 5.74 -0.49 14.61
N VAL A 100 5.39 0.46 15.46
CA VAL A 100 5.55 1.88 15.18
C VAL A 100 6.29 2.61 16.29
N GLU A 101 6.99 3.69 15.92
CA GLU A 101 7.63 4.60 16.88
C GLU A 101 6.56 5.33 17.72
N PRO A 102 6.85 5.67 18.98
CA PRO A 102 5.88 6.25 19.90
C PRO A 102 5.28 7.59 19.46
N ASP A 103 5.95 8.33 18.63
CA ASP A 103 5.56 9.65 18.13
C ASP A 103 5.01 9.67 16.69
N MET A 104 4.87 8.49 16.06
CA MET A 104 4.45 8.39 14.65
C MET A 104 3.18 9.19 14.35
N PHE A 105 2.11 8.91 15.08
CA PHE A 105 0.82 9.55 14.78
C PHE A 105 0.75 11.00 15.26
N ALA A 106 1.53 11.39 16.27
CA ALA A 106 1.65 12.80 16.67
C ALA A 106 2.33 13.62 15.58
N LEU A 107 3.49 13.19 15.09
CA LEU A 107 4.24 13.88 14.04
C LEU A 107 3.47 13.95 12.72
N LEU A 108 2.86 12.84 12.29
CA LEU A 108 2.08 12.82 11.06
C LEU A 108 0.83 13.68 11.15
N TYR A 109 0.14 13.70 12.31
CA TYR A 109 -1.02 14.55 12.55
C TYR A 109 -0.65 16.04 12.51
N GLU A 110 0.38 16.44 13.26
CA GLU A 110 0.86 17.81 13.29
C GLU A 110 1.24 18.30 11.89
N MET A 111 1.99 17.49 11.14
CA MET A 111 2.35 17.78 9.75
C MET A 111 1.11 17.93 8.87
N ALA A 112 0.14 16.99 8.99
CA ALA A 112 -1.07 17.00 8.17
C ALA A 112 -1.95 18.23 8.43
N VAL A 113 -2.07 18.65 9.70
CA VAL A 113 -2.84 19.85 10.09
C VAL A 113 -2.11 21.12 9.66
N GLN A 114 -0.82 21.23 9.99
CA GLN A 114 -0.01 22.43 9.68
C GLN A 114 -0.04 22.80 8.20
N TYR A 115 0.09 21.79 7.32
CA TYR A 115 0.14 21.99 5.88
C TYR A 115 -1.19 21.73 5.17
N ASN A 116 -2.26 21.41 5.92
CA ASN A 116 -3.58 21.03 5.42
C ASN A 116 -3.49 19.95 4.32
N LEU A 117 -2.84 18.83 4.67
CA LEU A 117 -2.56 17.75 3.73
C LEU A 117 -3.79 16.86 3.51
N ASP A 118 -3.91 16.30 2.31
CA ASP A 118 -4.80 15.18 2.02
C ASP A 118 -4.16 13.85 2.48
N VAL A 119 -2.82 13.76 2.29
CA VAL A 119 -2.02 12.61 2.69
C VAL A 119 -0.68 13.07 3.27
N ALA A 120 -0.39 12.66 4.49
CA ALA A 120 0.94 12.74 5.12
C ALA A 120 1.60 11.36 5.08
N ARG A 121 2.91 11.28 4.86
CA ARG A 121 3.64 10.01 4.79
C ARG A 121 4.94 10.07 5.58
N CYS A 122 5.29 8.97 6.26
CA CYS A 122 6.62 8.80 6.86
C CYS A 122 7.51 7.87 6.02
N SER A 123 8.81 7.90 6.32
CA SER A 123 9.75 6.83 5.96
C SER A 123 9.60 5.67 6.94
N TYR A 124 10.27 4.55 6.66
CA TYR A 124 10.18 3.35 7.50
C TYR A 124 11.46 2.54 7.48
N PHE A 125 11.59 1.64 8.45
CA PHE A 125 12.64 0.64 8.51
C PHE A 125 12.14 -0.68 7.92
N TYR A 126 13.02 -1.42 7.24
CA TYR A 126 12.90 -2.86 7.10
C TYR A 126 13.41 -3.49 8.39
N HIS A 127 12.53 -4.18 9.10
CA HIS A 127 12.83 -4.86 10.37
C HIS A 127 13.05 -6.35 10.16
N SER A 128 14.08 -6.91 10.79
CA SER A 128 14.32 -8.35 10.89
C SER A 128 15.04 -8.69 12.19
N LYS A 129 15.17 -9.97 12.49
CA LYS A 129 15.98 -10.46 13.62
C LYS A 129 17.45 -9.99 13.62
N TYR A 130 17.94 -9.44 12.50
CA TYR A 130 19.31 -8.90 12.37
C TYR A 130 19.37 -7.38 12.59
N GLY A 131 18.25 -6.74 12.87
CA GLY A 131 18.13 -5.29 13.08
C GLY A 131 17.37 -4.57 11.97
N ASP A 132 17.41 -3.26 12.03
CA ASP A 132 16.67 -2.35 11.18
C ASP A 132 17.54 -1.76 10.07
N THR A 133 16.93 -1.59 8.89
CA THR A 133 17.55 -0.92 7.76
C THR A 133 16.60 0.13 7.20
N GLU A 134 17.03 1.39 7.12
CA GLU A 134 16.22 2.48 6.60
C GLU A 134 15.83 2.27 5.13
N GLN A 135 14.55 2.43 4.82
CA GLN A 135 14.09 2.51 3.45
C GLN A 135 14.29 3.91 2.89
N LYS A 136 15.14 4.05 1.88
CA LYS A 136 15.46 5.33 1.26
C LYS A 136 14.70 5.54 -0.06
N TRP A 137 14.08 6.71 -0.19
CA TRP A 137 13.38 7.15 -1.41
C TRP A 137 13.99 8.46 -1.91
N PRO A 138 15.20 8.44 -2.51
CA PRO A 138 15.94 9.66 -2.84
C PRO A 138 15.26 10.54 -3.90
N SER A 139 14.42 9.94 -4.75
CA SER A 139 13.73 10.68 -5.81
C SER A 139 12.43 11.37 -5.38
N VAL A 140 11.97 11.15 -4.13
CA VAL A 140 10.76 11.78 -3.60
C VAL A 140 11.14 12.97 -2.75
N PRO A 141 10.63 14.18 -3.03
CA PRO A 141 10.86 15.36 -2.20
C PRO A 141 10.42 15.10 -0.76
N LYS A 142 11.27 15.47 0.20
CA LYS A 142 11.01 15.35 1.63
C LYS A 142 10.69 16.70 2.24
N ASN A 143 9.77 16.71 3.21
CA ASN A 143 9.40 17.92 3.96
C ASN A 143 8.92 19.08 3.07
N VAL A 144 8.35 18.74 1.90
CA VAL A 144 7.80 19.69 0.93
C VAL A 144 6.42 19.22 0.48
N VAL A 145 5.46 20.13 0.44
CA VAL A 145 4.12 19.84 -0.08
C VAL A 145 4.18 19.75 -1.59
N VAL A 146 3.71 18.61 -2.14
CA VAL A 146 3.65 18.37 -3.58
C VAL A 146 2.25 17.95 -4.00
N ASN A 147 1.91 18.21 -5.26
CA ASN A 147 0.78 17.59 -5.94
C ASN A 147 1.27 16.27 -6.58
N PRO A 148 0.81 15.09 -6.15
CA PRO A 148 1.34 13.81 -6.65
C PRO A 148 1.23 13.63 -8.16
N ILE A 149 0.16 14.12 -8.81
CA ILE A 149 0.01 13.97 -10.27
C ILE A 149 1.05 14.76 -11.06
N GLU A 150 1.68 15.77 -10.46
CA GLU A 150 2.78 16.57 -11.03
C GLU A 150 4.14 16.00 -10.59
N CYS A 151 4.18 15.23 -9.49
CA CYS A 151 5.38 14.63 -8.93
C CYS A 151 5.33 13.09 -9.05
N ILE A 152 5.58 12.55 -10.25
CA ILE A 152 5.43 11.11 -10.58
C ILE A 152 6.29 10.20 -9.68
N SER A 153 7.37 10.71 -9.10
CA SER A 153 8.21 9.95 -8.17
C SER A 153 7.43 9.45 -6.94
N VAL A 154 6.35 10.11 -6.54
CA VAL A 154 5.45 9.67 -5.47
C VAL A 154 4.83 8.31 -5.79
N PHE A 155 4.44 8.05 -7.05
CA PHE A 155 3.87 6.77 -7.49
C PHE A 155 4.91 5.66 -7.66
N LYS A 156 6.19 5.99 -7.65
CA LYS A 156 7.28 5.00 -7.75
C LYS A 156 7.64 4.36 -6.41
N GLN A 157 7.09 4.88 -5.31
CA GLN A 157 7.17 4.24 -4.01
C GLN A 157 6.35 2.94 -4.00
N GLY A 158 6.71 2.00 -3.13
CA GLY A 158 5.86 0.84 -2.88
C GLY A 158 4.49 1.26 -2.33
N PRO A 159 3.45 0.46 -2.51
CA PRO A 159 2.11 0.74 -2.02
C PRO A 159 1.99 0.56 -0.50
N SER A 160 2.91 1.19 0.26
CA SER A 160 3.00 1.06 1.72
C SER A 160 1.88 1.87 2.36
N VAL A 161 0.67 1.32 2.35
CA VAL A 161 -0.56 1.94 2.88
C VAL A 161 -0.40 2.32 4.35
N TRP A 162 0.37 1.54 5.10
CA TRP A 162 0.66 1.69 6.52
C TRP A 162 1.64 2.82 6.86
N ALA A 163 2.37 3.37 5.89
CA ALA A 163 3.24 4.53 6.10
C ALA A 163 2.53 5.87 5.91
N ASN A 164 1.23 5.87 5.67
CA ASN A 164 0.46 7.06 5.36
C ASN A 164 -0.55 7.40 6.45
N LEU A 165 -0.85 8.69 6.57
CA LEU A 165 -1.98 9.24 7.31
C LEU A 165 -2.86 9.98 6.30
N TYR A 166 -4.13 9.58 6.20
CA TYR A 166 -5.09 10.07 5.22
C TYR A 166 -6.16 10.94 5.87
N LYS A 167 -6.51 12.07 5.28
CA LYS A 167 -7.62 12.90 5.78
C LYS A 167 -8.96 12.18 5.56
N ASN A 168 -9.67 11.85 6.63
CA ASN A 168 -10.88 11.03 6.59
C ASN A 168 -11.98 11.63 5.70
N SER A 169 -12.34 12.89 5.94
CA SER A 169 -13.38 13.58 5.15
C SER A 169 -13.06 13.64 3.66
N TRP A 170 -11.77 13.64 3.30
CA TRP A 170 -11.30 13.61 1.93
C TRP A 170 -11.39 12.20 1.33
N LEU A 171 -11.06 11.14 2.09
CA LEU A 171 -11.26 9.74 1.67
C LEU A 171 -12.74 9.48 1.34
N GLN A 172 -13.65 9.91 2.24
CA GLN A 172 -15.10 9.73 2.08
C GLN A 172 -15.64 10.48 0.84
N ARG A 173 -15.23 11.76 0.65
CA ARG A 173 -15.65 12.58 -0.49
C ARG A 173 -15.23 11.98 -1.83
N ASN A 174 -14.03 11.40 -1.90
CA ASN A 174 -13.51 10.76 -3.10
C ASN A 174 -13.98 9.30 -3.25
N LYS A 175 -14.75 8.78 -2.28
CA LYS A 175 -15.25 7.39 -2.23
C LYS A 175 -14.13 6.36 -2.39
N LEU A 176 -12.97 6.62 -1.75
CA LEU A 176 -11.82 5.72 -1.84
C LEU A 176 -12.08 4.47 -0.99
N ARG A 177 -11.97 3.30 -1.61
CA ARG A 177 -12.18 2.00 -0.98
C ARG A 177 -11.15 1.00 -1.49
N PHE A 178 -10.85 0.01 -0.67
CA PHE A 178 -10.07 -1.16 -1.05
C PHE A 178 -10.92 -2.09 -1.91
N LEU A 179 -10.27 -2.84 -2.80
CA LEU A 179 -10.94 -3.96 -3.47
C LEU A 179 -11.27 -5.06 -2.44
N THR A 180 -12.44 -5.65 -2.57
CA THR A 180 -12.91 -6.75 -1.70
C THR A 180 -12.55 -8.13 -2.27
N THR A 181 -11.36 -8.25 -2.88
CA THR A 181 -10.83 -9.52 -3.35
C THR A 181 -10.52 -10.45 -2.16
N PRO A 182 -10.69 -11.77 -2.30
CA PRO A 182 -10.50 -12.72 -1.19
C PRO A 182 -9.09 -12.69 -0.60
N GLY A 183 -9.01 -12.75 0.72
CA GLY A 183 -7.76 -12.77 1.48
C GLY A 183 -6.98 -11.47 1.40
N ALA A 184 -5.69 -11.50 1.76
CA ALA A 184 -4.75 -10.40 1.55
C ALA A 184 -4.12 -10.53 0.16
N SER A 185 -4.50 -9.69 -0.80
CA SER A 185 -4.23 -9.85 -2.24
C SER A 185 -3.68 -8.59 -2.90
N TYR A 186 -2.83 -7.84 -2.19
CA TYR A 186 -2.20 -6.59 -2.66
C TYR A 186 -3.18 -5.44 -2.90
N GLN A 187 -4.29 -5.40 -2.15
CA GLN A 187 -5.33 -4.36 -2.22
C GLN A 187 -4.80 -2.96 -1.85
N ASP A 188 -3.67 -2.89 -1.17
CA ASP A 188 -2.90 -1.68 -0.91
C ASP A 188 -2.44 -0.99 -2.21
N THR A 189 -2.21 -1.74 -3.29
CA THR A 189 -1.71 -1.22 -4.58
C THR A 189 -2.69 -0.25 -5.21
N SER A 190 -3.93 -0.66 -5.44
CA SER A 190 -4.93 0.21 -6.06
C SER A 190 -5.40 1.30 -5.10
N PHE A 191 -5.54 1.01 -3.81
CA PHE A 191 -5.96 2.00 -2.83
C PHE A 191 -4.95 3.14 -2.74
N THR A 192 -3.66 2.84 -2.53
CA THR A 192 -2.61 3.85 -2.44
C THR A 192 -2.50 4.67 -3.74
N PHE A 193 -2.59 3.99 -4.89
CA PHE A 193 -2.57 4.68 -6.17
C PHE A 193 -3.74 5.67 -6.30
N LYS A 194 -4.98 5.22 -6.01
CA LYS A 194 -6.18 6.07 -6.06
C LYS A 194 -6.07 7.24 -5.08
N ALA A 195 -5.54 7.00 -3.89
CA ALA A 195 -5.31 8.06 -2.90
C ALA A 195 -4.34 9.11 -3.45
N TYR A 196 -3.18 8.72 -3.95
CA TYR A 196 -2.22 9.68 -4.52
C TYR A 196 -2.76 10.38 -5.76
N PHE A 197 -3.53 9.68 -6.61
CA PHE A 197 -4.15 10.29 -7.78
C PHE A 197 -5.16 11.39 -7.43
N CYS A 198 -5.91 11.22 -6.34
CA CYS A 198 -6.90 12.20 -5.88
C CYS A 198 -6.30 13.32 -5.03
N ALA A 199 -5.14 13.09 -4.42
CA ALA A 199 -4.51 14.07 -3.52
C ALA A 199 -4.04 15.31 -4.28
N ARG A 200 -4.21 16.47 -3.65
CA ARG A 200 -3.67 17.75 -4.11
C ARG A 200 -2.48 18.19 -3.26
N LYS A 201 -2.49 17.77 -1.99
CA LYS A 201 -1.48 18.11 -1.00
C LYS A 201 -0.96 16.84 -0.33
N PHE A 202 0.17 16.39 -0.79
CA PHE A 202 0.94 15.28 -0.25
C PHE A 202 2.26 15.80 0.32
N MET A 203 2.69 15.27 1.44
CA MET A 203 4.01 15.53 1.98
C MET A 203 4.57 14.27 2.61
N MET A 204 5.84 14.00 2.38
CA MET A 204 6.59 12.91 3.00
C MET A 204 7.68 13.47 3.91
N THR A 205 7.75 12.97 5.14
CA THR A 205 8.89 13.21 6.02
C THR A 205 9.98 12.15 5.83
N ASP A 206 11.22 12.49 6.14
CA ASP A 206 12.36 11.57 6.17
C ASP A 206 12.46 10.75 7.47
N HIS A 207 11.68 11.11 8.51
CA HIS A 207 11.61 10.32 9.74
C HIS A 207 11.09 8.90 9.45
N CYS A 208 11.86 7.89 9.86
CA CYS A 208 11.44 6.50 9.85
C CYS A 208 10.63 6.23 11.11
N LEU A 209 9.30 6.06 10.98
CA LEU A 209 8.37 5.98 12.11
C LEU A 209 7.65 4.63 12.20
N LEU A 210 7.93 3.70 11.29
CA LEU A 210 7.35 2.38 11.26
C LEU A 210 8.42 1.32 10.94
N HIS A 211 8.31 0.15 11.55
CA HIS A 211 9.17 -1.00 11.34
C HIS A 211 8.40 -2.07 10.57
N TYR A 212 8.66 -2.16 9.26
CA TYR A 212 8.07 -3.16 8.39
C TYR A 212 8.82 -4.48 8.51
N ARG A 213 8.15 -5.51 9.03
CA ARG A 213 8.75 -6.82 9.27
C ARG A 213 8.90 -7.63 7.98
N ILE A 214 10.14 -8.02 7.66
CA ILE A 214 10.47 -8.75 6.43
C ILE A 214 10.77 -10.24 6.65
N ASP A 215 10.89 -10.70 7.87
CA ASP A 215 11.20 -12.08 8.23
C ASP A 215 9.98 -12.89 8.72
N ASN A 216 8.76 -12.39 8.51
CA ASN A 216 7.53 -13.14 8.72
C ASN A 216 7.31 -14.13 7.58
N GLU A 217 7.58 -15.42 7.82
CA GLU A 217 7.39 -16.48 6.81
C GLU A 217 5.93 -16.65 6.37
N LYS A 218 4.97 -16.28 7.23
CA LYS A 218 3.53 -16.32 6.93
C LYS A 218 3.03 -15.10 6.15
N SER A 219 3.90 -14.15 5.84
CA SER A 219 3.50 -12.95 5.09
C SER A 219 2.89 -13.31 3.74
N SER A 220 1.82 -12.61 3.39
CA SER A 220 1.10 -12.79 2.12
C SER A 220 1.97 -12.60 0.87
N VAL A 221 3.09 -11.89 1.00
CA VAL A 221 4.08 -11.69 -0.08
C VAL A 221 4.72 -13.01 -0.52
N HIS A 222 4.83 -14.00 0.38
CA HIS A 222 5.42 -15.31 0.08
C HIS A 222 4.46 -16.29 -0.59
N ASP A 223 3.15 -15.99 -0.66
CA ASP A 223 2.16 -16.86 -1.27
C ASP A 223 2.24 -16.86 -2.80
N LYS A 224 2.91 -17.88 -3.35
CA LYS A 224 3.09 -18.07 -4.80
C LYS A 224 1.78 -18.38 -5.55
N LYS A 225 0.70 -18.75 -4.85
CA LYS A 225 -0.60 -19.03 -5.46
C LYS A 225 -1.33 -17.76 -5.92
N LYS A 226 -0.95 -16.59 -5.39
CA LYS A 226 -1.51 -15.28 -5.75
C LYS A 226 -0.90 -14.76 -7.06
N ILE A 227 -1.19 -15.45 -8.18
CA ILE A 227 -0.61 -15.17 -9.49
C ILE A 227 -1.17 -13.89 -10.10
N TYR A 228 -2.50 -13.69 -10.00
CA TYR A 228 -3.25 -12.67 -10.74
C TYR A 228 -3.63 -11.44 -9.94
N CYS A 229 -3.46 -11.44 -8.62
CA CYS A 229 -3.93 -10.36 -7.74
C CYS A 229 -3.47 -8.96 -8.19
N VAL A 230 -2.22 -8.83 -8.66
CA VAL A 230 -1.72 -7.55 -9.18
C VAL A 230 -2.41 -7.12 -10.47
N ILE A 231 -2.98 -8.06 -11.25
CA ILE A 231 -3.75 -7.75 -12.47
C ILE A 231 -5.09 -7.12 -12.07
N ASP A 232 -5.77 -7.68 -11.07
CA ASP A 232 -7.04 -7.14 -10.57
C ASP A 232 -6.86 -5.72 -10.04
N GLU A 233 -5.78 -5.51 -9.27
CA GLU A 233 -5.41 -4.20 -8.74
C GLU A 233 -5.12 -3.17 -9.84
N TRP A 234 -4.38 -3.55 -10.89
CA TRP A 234 -4.08 -2.66 -12.00
C TRP A 234 -5.29 -2.41 -12.91
N ASN A 235 -6.18 -3.40 -13.07
CA ASN A 235 -7.47 -3.19 -13.75
C ASN A 235 -8.31 -2.16 -13.01
N GLU A 236 -8.36 -2.22 -11.68
CA GLU A 236 -9.02 -1.20 -10.85
C GLU A 236 -8.39 0.19 -11.06
N ILE A 237 -7.04 0.28 -11.05
CA ILE A 237 -6.33 1.54 -11.30
C ILE A 237 -6.71 2.13 -12.68
N TYR A 238 -6.64 1.33 -13.74
CA TYR A 238 -7.01 1.79 -15.08
C TYR A 238 -8.47 2.23 -15.15
N ASN A 239 -9.39 1.43 -14.62
CA ASN A 239 -10.81 1.77 -14.61
C ASN A 239 -11.06 3.07 -13.83
N PHE A 240 -10.43 3.22 -12.66
CA PHE A 240 -10.54 4.43 -11.86
C PHE A 240 -10.01 5.67 -12.59
N VAL A 241 -8.80 5.62 -13.13
CA VAL A 241 -8.17 6.75 -13.82
C VAL A 241 -9.01 7.17 -15.05
N PHE A 242 -9.39 6.20 -15.90
CA PHE A 242 -10.14 6.52 -17.11
C PHE A 242 -11.60 6.93 -16.84
N SER A 243 -12.19 6.52 -15.70
CA SER A 243 -13.52 7.02 -15.28
C SER A 243 -13.52 8.51 -14.92
N LYS A 244 -12.37 9.08 -14.57
CA LYS A 244 -12.23 10.51 -14.23
C LYS A 244 -12.20 11.43 -15.45
N GLN A 245 -12.16 10.88 -16.69
CA GLN A 245 -12.13 11.61 -17.98
C GLN A 245 -10.98 12.65 -18.08
N ILE A 246 -9.95 12.52 -17.26
CA ILE A 246 -8.75 13.38 -17.31
C ILE A 246 -7.78 12.72 -18.29
N GLN A 247 -7.43 13.40 -19.38
CA GLN A 247 -6.58 12.83 -20.44
C GLN A 247 -5.18 13.44 -20.51
N ASP A 248 -5.02 14.68 -20.10
CA ASP A 248 -3.80 15.47 -20.36
C ASP A 248 -2.91 15.67 -19.12
N ILE A 249 -2.65 14.58 -18.38
CA ILE A 249 -1.69 14.63 -17.29
C ILE A 249 -0.50 13.70 -17.55
N PRO A 250 0.73 14.10 -17.20
CA PRO A 250 1.94 13.29 -17.41
C PRO A 250 1.87 11.89 -16.79
N LEU A 251 1.10 11.73 -15.71
CA LEU A 251 0.91 10.46 -15.03
C LEU A 251 0.24 9.41 -15.94
N ILE A 252 -0.76 9.80 -16.77
CA ILE A 252 -1.43 8.88 -17.70
C ILE A 252 -0.44 8.30 -18.70
N GLU A 253 0.49 9.11 -19.19
CA GLU A 253 1.53 8.68 -20.11
C GLU A 253 2.47 7.65 -19.46
N LYS A 254 2.59 7.66 -18.12
CA LYS A 254 3.46 6.79 -17.33
C LYS A 254 2.78 5.58 -16.68
N LEU A 255 1.46 5.43 -16.83
CA LEU A 255 0.73 4.31 -16.20
C LEU A 255 1.33 2.94 -16.55
N ALA A 256 1.64 2.71 -17.83
CA ALA A 256 2.22 1.44 -18.26
C ALA A 256 3.62 1.21 -17.62
N GLU A 257 4.43 2.25 -17.44
CA GLU A 257 5.73 2.13 -16.77
C GLU A 257 5.56 1.73 -15.29
N LEU A 258 4.60 2.33 -14.59
CA LEU A 258 4.28 2.00 -13.20
C LEU A 258 3.77 0.56 -13.08
N GLN A 259 2.89 0.14 -14.00
CA GLN A 259 2.39 -1.23 -14.06
C GLN A 259 3.52 -2.23 -14.31
N HIS A 260 4.41 -1.98 -15.27
CA HIS A 260 5.55 -2.84 -15.56
C HIS A 260 6.40 -3.09 -14.30
N ARG A 261 6.59 -2.10 -13.43
CA ARG A 261 7.35 -2.26 -12.18
C ARG A 261 6.69 -3.27 -11.25
N THR A 262 5.37 -3.16 -11.05
CA THR A 262 4.60 -4.08 -10.21
C THR A 262 4.58 -5.48 -10.83
N TYR A 263 4.40 -5.59 -12.14
CA TYR A 263 4.30 -6.86 -12.85
C TYR A 263 5.64 -7.60 -12.89
N LEU A 264 6.75 -6.89 -13.10
CA LEU A 264 8.08 -7.47 -13.01
C LEU A 264 8.42 -7.93 -11.60
N TRP A 265 8.02 -7.15 -10.58
CA TRP A 265 8.16 -7.59 -9.19
C TRP A 265 7.36 -8.88 -8.94
N ASN A 266 6.10 -8.94 -9.36
CA ASN A 266 5.27 -10.14 -9.24
C ASN A 266 5.88 -11.33 -9.98
N LEU A 267 6.34 -11.12 -11.21
CA LEU A 267 6.99 -12.16 -12.02
C LEU A 267 8.23 -12.73 -11.31
N GLY A 268 9.00 -11.89 -10.60
CA GLY A 268 10.20 -12.28 -9.87
C GLY A 268 9.98 -13.19 -8.67
N ARG A 269 8.75 -13.25 -8.11
CA ARG A 269 8.40 -14.10 -6.96
C ARG A 269 7.70 -15.41 -7.35
N LEU A 270 7.21 -15.53 -8.60
CA LEU A 270 6.48 -16.70 -9.07
C LEU A 270 7.43 -17.85 -9.46
N ASP A 271 6.93 -19.06 -9.29
CA ASP A 271 7.57 -20.26 -9.88
C ASP A 271 7.39 -20.33 -11.40
N HIS A 272 7.93 -21.37 -12.03
CA HIS A 272 7.91 -21.51 -13.49
C HIS A 272 6.50 -21.53 -14.07
N GLU A 273 5.60 -22.31 -13.49
CA GLU A 273 4.20 -22.42 -13.96
C GLU A 273 3.40 -21.13 -13.70
N GLY A 274 3.60 -20.51 -12.55
CA GLY A 274 3.01 -19.20 -12.24
C GLY A 274 3.46 -18.12 -13.20
N LYS A 275 4.76 -18.07 -13.55
CA LYS A 275 5.30 -17.15 -14.56
C LYS A 275 4.63 -17.33 -15.91
N LYS A 276 4.51 -18.58 -16.38
CA LYS A 276 3.87 -18.88 -17.67
C LYS A 276 2.43 -18.41 -17.73
N LYS A 277 1.65 -18.67 -16.67
CA LYS A 277 0.26 -18.23 -16.55
C LYS A 277 0.17 -16.70 -16.51
N PHE A 278 0.99 -16.06 -15.69
CA PHE A 278 1.00 -14.61 -15.52
C PHE A 278 1.38 -13.87 -16.82
N ILE A 279 2.42 -14.31 -17.52
CA ILE A 279 2.88 -13.73 -18.79
C ILE A 279 1.77 -13.82 -19.86
N LYS A 280 1.03 -14.93 -19.90
CA LYS A 280 -0.11 -15.08 -20.82
C LYS A 280 -1.18 -14.02 -20.59
N GLU A 281 -1.58 -13.80 -19.34
CA GLU A 281 -2.58 -12.78 -19.00
C GLU A 281 -2.06 -11.38 -19.25
N TRP A 282 -0.82 -11.09 -18.86
CA TRP A 282 -0.17 -9.80 -19.15
C TRP A 282 -0.14 -9.49 -20.65
N HIS A 283 0.17 -10.48 -21.48
CA HIS A 283 0.14 -10.34 -22.94
C HIS A 283 -1.26 -9.97 -23.47
N LEU A 284 -2.31 -10.65 -22.98
CA LEU A 284 -3.69 -10.37 -23.37
C LEU A 284 -4.11 -8.96 -22.96
N GLU A 285 -3.77 -8.57 -21.74
CA GLU A 285 -4.05 -7.24 -21.22
C GLU A 285 -3.29 -6.14 -22.00
N ALA A 286 -2.01 -6.33 -22.33
CA ALA A 286 -1.24 -5.39 -23.14
C ALA A 286 -1.85 -5.19 -24.52
N LYS A 287 -2.32 -6.28 -25.17
CA LYS A 287 -3.06 -6.19 -26.43
C LYS A 287 -4.36 -5.39 -26.29
N TYR A 288 -5.11 -5.62 -25.21
CA TYR A 288 -6.32 -4.87 -24.93
C TYR A 288 -6.05 -3.37 -24.75
N ARG A 289 -5.05 -3.02 -23.90
CA ARG A 289 -4.66 -1.62 -23.69
C ARG A 289 -4.25 -0.93 -24.99
N ARG A 290 -3.51 -1.62 -25.85
CA ARG A 290 -3.10 -1.09 -27.15
C ARG A 290 -4.31 -0.81 -28.05
N ARG A 291 -5.27 -1.76 -28.13
CA ARG A 291 -6.50 -1.59 -28.94
C ARG A 291 -7.37 -0.43 -28.43
N THR A 292 -7.44 -0.23 -27.13
CA THR A 292 -8.22 0.82 -26.48
C THR A 292 -7.48 2.14 -26.33
N LYS A 293 -6.27 2.26 -26.89
CA LYS A 293 -5.38 3.44 -26.80
C LYS A 293 -5.05 3.86 -25.34
N ARG A 294 -5.08 2.91 -24.40
CA ARG A 294 -4.73 3.14 -22.98
C ARG A 294 -3.23 3.11 -22.71
N THR A 295 -2.39 2.92 -23.72
CA THR A 295 -0.92 2.95 -23.63
C THR A 295 -0.37 3.93 -24.64
N HIS A 296 0.43 4.89 -24.16
CA HIS A 296 1.13 5.87 -24.98
C HIS A 296 2.56 5.40 -25.24
N LEU A 297 2.74 4.51 -26.25
CA LEU A 297 4.02 3.83 -26.51
C LEU A 297 5.20 4.81 -26.71
N LEU A 298 4.98 5.90 -27.43
CA LEU A 298 6.01 6.89 -27.74
C LEU A 298 6.41 7.75 -26.51
N LYS A 299 5.66 7.67 -25.42
CA LYS A 299 5.92 8.36 -24.15
C LYS A 299 6.59 7.47 -23.10
N LEU A 300 6.79 6.17 -23.41
CA LEU A 300 7.52 5.26 -22.55
C LEU A 300 9.02 5.57 -22.61
N SER A 301 9.71 5.40 -21.48
CA SER A 301 11.17 5.34 -21.48
C SER A 301 11.65 4.12 -22.28
N LEU A 302 12.89 4.17 -22.80
CA LEU A 302 13.44 3.12 -23.65
C LEU A 302 13.29 1.71 -23.04
N LEU A 303 13.58 1.57 -21.76
CA LEU A 303 13.41 0.31 -21.03
C LEU A 303 11.98 -0.20 -21.10
N HIS A 304 11.00 0.65 -20.77
CA HIS A 304 9.61 0.25 -20.74
C HIS A 304 9.00 0.06 -22.13
N PHE A 305 9.52 0.77 -23.14
CA PHE A 305 9.19 0.53 -24.55
C PHE A 305 9.64 -0.87 -24.99
N ILE A 306 10.86 -1.29 -24.61
CA ILE A 306 11.38 -2.65 -24.88
C ILE A 306 10.52 -3.70 -24.16
N ILE A 307 10.19 -3.49 -22.88
CA ILE A 307 9.33 -4.42 -22.10
C ILE A 307 7.97 -4.56 -22.77
N GLU A 308 7.32 -3.45 -23.16
CA GLU A 308 6.02 -3.47 -23.84
C GLU A 308 6.13 -4.20 -25.20
N GLY A 309 7.21 -4.01 -25.94
CA GLY A 309 7.51 -4.76 -27.16
C GLY A 309 7.67 -6.26 -26.92
N MET A 310 8.42 -6.64 -25.89
CA MET A 310 8.59 -8.05 -25.51
C MET A 310 7.23 -8.69 -25.17
N ILE A 311 6.40 -8.05 -24.31
CA ILE A 311 5.11 -8.63 -23.91
C ILE A 311 4.14 -8.73 -25.09
N LEU A 312 4.17 -7.79 -26.04
CA LEU A 312 3.27 -7.79 -27.20
C LEU A 312 3.66 -8.83 -28.27
N TYR A 313 4.96 -9.01 -28.52
CA TYR A 313 5.45 -9.78 -29.68
C TYR A 313 6.25 -11.03 -29.32
N CYS A 314 6.95 -11.04 -28.19
CA CYS A 314 7.84 -12.13 -27.76
C CYS A 314 7.64 -12.45 -26.27
N PRO A 315 6.41 -12.69 -25.75
CA PRO A 315 6.15 -12.79 -24.32
C PRO A 315 6.97 -13.86 -23.61
N ASN A 316 7.33 -14.96 -24.29
CA ASN A 316 8.13 -16.04 -23.71
C ASN A 316 9.54 -15.60 -23.29
N VAL A 317 10.07 -14.51 -23.83
CA VAL A 317 11.37 -13.96 -23.40
C VAL A 317 11.34 -13.56 -21.92
N LEU A 318 10.18 -13.15 -21.43
CA LEU A 318 9.99 -12.78 -20.01
C LEU A 318 10.08 -13.99 -19.05
N MET A 319 10.01 -15.23 -19.55
CA MET A 319 10.30 -16.43 -18.75
C MET A 319 11.74 -16.45 -18.24
N LEU A 320 12.66 -15.82 -18.97
CA LEU A 320 14.06 -15.70 -18.59
C LEU A 320 14.27 -14.58 -17.53
N TYR A 321 13.22 -13.83 -17.18
CA TYR A 321 13.33 -12.78 -16.18
C TYR A 321 13.66 -13.39 -14.81
N ASN A 322 14.86 -13.05 -14.32
CA ASN A 322 15.30 -13.34 -12.97
C ASN A 322 15.83 -12.05 -12.36
N LYS A 323 15.48 -11.76 -11.08
CA LYS A 323 15.98 -10.58 -10.34
C LYS A 323 17.51 -10.47 -10.34
N GLU A 324 18.19 -11.60 -10.50
CA GLU A 324 19.64 -11.71 -10.43
C GLU A 324 20.36 -11.57 -11.79
N LEU A 325 19.65 -11.61 -12.92
CA LEU A 325 20.27 -11.56 -14.23
C LEU A 325 20.87 -10.17 -14.54
N ALA A 326 22.12 -10.18 -15.01
CA ALA A 326 22.92 -9.02 -15.36
C ALA A 326 22.22 -8.03 -16.33
N ILE A 327 21.34 -8.51 -17.20
CA ILE A 327 20.53 -7.69 -18.11
C ILE A 327 19.68 -6.69 -17.34
N VAL A 328 19.08 -7.09 -16.20
CA VAL A 328 18.30 -6.19 -15.34
C VAL A 328 19.20 -5.15 -14.66
N ARG A 329 20.44 -5.53 -14.32
CA ARG A 329 21.44 -4.57 -13.78
C ARG A 329 21.91 -3.57 -14.85
N ILE A 330 22.11 -4.02 -16.10
CA ILE A 330 22.47 -3.16 -17.23
C ILE A 330 21.32 -2.23 -17.59
N LEU A 331 20.09 -2.75 -17.68
CA LEU A 331 18.90 -1.95 -17.96
C LEU A 331 18.57 -0.97 -16.81
N LYS A 332 18.84 -1.33 -15.55
CA LYS A 332 18.72 -0.38 -14.41
C LYS A 332 19.79 0.71 -14.45
N LYS A 333 21.02 0.42 -14.92
CA LYS A 333 22.08 1.45 -15.11
C LYS A 333 21.78 2.41 -16.26
N LEU A 334 21.01 1.99 -17.27
CA LEU A 334 20.59 2.85 -18.38
C LEU A 334 19.33 3.66 -18.05
N ALA A 335 18.63 3.32 -16.97
CA ALA A 335 17.39 4.00 -16.51
C ALA A 335 17.61 5.00 -15.34
N ASN A 336 18.83 5.04 -14.81
CA ASN A 336 19.31 6.09 -13.87
C ASN A 336 20.18 7.11 -14.64
#